data_7d342f45ae04c1559f7933b3176432de
#
_entry.id   7d342f45ae04c1559f7933b3176432de
#
_cell.length_a   1.000
_cell.length_b   1.000
_cell.length_c   1.000
_cell.angle_alpha   90.00
_cell.angle_beta   90.00
_cell.angle_gamma   90.00
#
_symmetry.space_group_name_H-M   'P 1'
#
loop_
_entity.id
_entity.type
_entity.pdbx_description
1 polymer ?
#
loop_
_entity_poly.entity_id
_entity_poly.type
_entity_poly.pdbx_seq_one_letter_code
_entity_poly.pdbx_strand_id
1 'polypeptide(L)'
;MLLVRASIATSYLRPPLPNGNTGTEKGSREFWYHLIVSIFLVLAGGAFAGLTLGLMGLDELHLRVLATSSENSTDKRNAQKVLNLLRRGRHWVLVVLLLSNVIVNESLPIFLDNALGGGIAAIAISTTAIDIRVIPQAVSVRYGLQVGATCAPLVLIMMFLLAPIAYPIAKVLDYVLGAEGHHLYKKAELKSFLEFHRSAEEPLRDEEISILNGVLELNAKHVETIMTPLRDVVILSADDILDHEAIRAMLQSGYSRFPVHEPDKPTSFIGLLLIKKLLTYDAGQALPVSSFPLSILPEAHPSINCFQALDYLWA
;
A
#
# COMPACT_ATOMS: atom_id res chain seq x y z
N MET A 1 43.60 16.15 -25.76
CA MET A 1 43.64 16.46 -27.20
C MET A 1 44.59 15.57 -28.01
N LEU A 2 45.62 14.96 -27.43
CA LEU A 2 46.55 14.03 -28.09
C LEU A 2 46.02 12.59 -28.30
N LEU A 3 45.17 12.08 -27.40
CA LEU A 3 44.59 10.74 -27.50
C LEU A 3 43.50 10.61 -28.59
N VAL A 4 42.78 11.68 -28.91
CA VAL A 4 41.78 11.71 -30.00
C VAL A 4 42.43 11.74 -31.35
N ARG A 5 43.61 12.33 -31.49
CA ARG A 5 44.40 12.35 -32.76
C ARG A 5 45.06 11.00 -33.05
N ALA A 6 45.45 10.24 -32.03
CA ALA A 6 46.03 8.90 -32.23
C ALA A 6 44.95 7.88 -32.70
N SER A 7 43.70 8.03 -32.24
CA SER A 7 42.60 7.14 -32.66
C SER A 7 42.16 7.36 -34.11
N ILE A 8 42.28 8.58 -34.62
CA ILE A 8 41.95 8.90 -36.03
C ILE A 8 43.03 8.43 -36.97
N ALA A 9 44.31 8.50 -36.55
CA ALA A 9 45.45 8.06 -37.41
C ALA A 9 45.48 6.54 -37.61
N THR A 10 45.03 5.74 -36.64
CA THR A 10 44.96 4.28 -36.79
C THR A 10 43.80 3.80 -37.69
N SER A 11 42.78 4.65 -37.91
CA SER A 11 41.66 4.33 -38.82
C SER A 11 42.06 4.36 -40.31
N TYR A 12 43.10 5.10 -40.68
CA TYR A 12 43.57 5.21 -42.08
C TYR A 12 44.58 4.12 -42.51
N LEU A 13 45.07 3.31 -41.57
CA LEU A 13 46.06 2.25 -41.84
C LEU A 13 45.44 0.84 -41.92
N ARG A 14 44.13 0.70 -41.85
CA ARG A 14 43.50 -0.59 -42.17
C ARG A 14 43.41 -0.76 -43.68
N PRO A 15 43.99 -1.83 -44.24
CA PRO A 15 43.73 -2.18 -45.63
C PRO A 15 42.22 -2.36 -45.81
N PRO A 16 41.65 -1.99 -46.97
CA PRO A 16 40.24 -2.22 -47.25
C PRO A 16 39.96 -3.72 -47.04
N LEU A 17 39.09 -4.00 -46.09
CA LEU A 17 38.61 -5.38 -45.90
C LEU A 17 38.04 -5.85 -47.25
N PRO A 18 38.30 -7.08 -47.68
CA PRO A 18 37.73 -7.60 -48.92
C PRO A 18 36.23 -7.46 -48.82
N ASN A 19 35.58 -6.97 -49.88
CA ASN A 19 34.14 -6.89 -50.06
C ASN A 19 33.53 -8.29 -49.96
N GLY A 20 33.49 -8.83 -48.76
CA GLY A 20 32.74 -10.03 -48.44
C GLY A 20 31.34 -9.59 -48.05
N ASN A 21 30.39 -9.77 -48.93
CA ASN A 21 28.97 -9.88 -48.56
C ASN A 21 28.87 -11.06 -47.58
N THR A 22 29.04 -10.80 -46.29
CA THR A 22 28.96 -11.82 -45.24
C THR A 22 27.50 -12.13 -44.86
N GLY A 23 26.54 -11.58 -45.61
CA GLY A 23 25.16 -11.92 -45.45
C GLY A 23 24.84 -13.33 -45.95
N THR A 24 24.17 -14.09 -45.16
CA THR A 24 23.62 -15.38 -45.53
C THR A 24 22.76 -15.23 -46.78
N GLU A 25 22.90 -16.12 -47.77
CA GLU A 25 22.14 -16.09 -49.04
C GLU A 25 20.64 -16.02 -48.71
N LYS A 26 19.92 -15.00 -49.28
CA LYS A 26 18.50 -14.79 -49.07
C LYS A 26 17.71 -16.04 -49.43
N GLY A 27 17.09 -16.69 -48.42
CA GLY A 27 16.36 -17.94 -48.58
C GLY A 27 17.07 -19.18 -48.03
N SER A 28 18.32 -19.07 -47.57
CA SER A 28 19.04 -20.13 -46.89
C SER A 28 18.38 -20.50 -45.56
N ARG A 29 18.58 -21.72 -45.08
CA ARG A 29 18.16 -22.17 -43.76
C ARG A 29 18.68 -21.26 -42.63
N GLU A 30 19.90 -20.81 -42.76
CA GLU A 30 20.58 -19.93 -41.81
C GLU A 30 19.97 -18.54 -41.79
N PHE A 31 19.52 -17.99 -42.94
CA PHE A 31 18.82 -16.74 -43.02
C PHE A 31 17.50 -16.80 -42.20
N TRP A 32 16.70 -17.84 -42.40
CA TRP A 32 15.44 -18.02 -41.66
C TRP A 32 15.65 -18.24 -40.17
N TYR A 33 16.72 -18.96 -39.79
CA TYR A 33 17.09 -19.14 -38.39
C TYR A 33 17.41 -17.80 -37.72
N HIS A 34 18.28 -17.01 -38.27
CA HIS A 34 18.68 -15.72 -37.74
C HIS A 34 17.49 -14.74 -37.68
N LEU A 35 16.61 -14.75 -38.69
CA LEU A 35 15.44 -13.92 -38.73
C LEU A 35 14.42 -14.31 -37.62
N ILE A 36 14.14 -15.59 -37.44
CA ILE A 36 13.21 -16.08 -36.40
C ILE A 36 13.77 -15.76 -35.01
N VAL A 37 15.06 -15.98 -34.80
CA VAL A 37 15.73 -15.64 -33.53
C VAL A 37 15.66 -14.14 -33.28
N SER A 38 15.86 -13.28 -34.27
CA SER A 38 15.75 -11.83 -34.13
C SER A 38 14.34 -11.40 -33.74
N ILE A 39 13.29 -11.95 -34.37
CA ILE A 39 11.91 -11.69 -34.03
C ILE A 39 11.63 -12.11 -32.57
N PHE A 40 12.11 -13.30 -32.18
CA PHE A 40 11.97 -13.78 -30.80
C PHE A 40 12.66 -12.85 -29.79
N LEU A 41 13.88 -12.39 -30.11
CA LEU A 41 14.63 -11.45 -29.28
C LEU A 41 13.91 -10.10 -29.13
N VAL A 42 13.30 -9.58 -30.21
CA VAL A 42 12.50 -8.34 -30.16
C VAL A 42 11.34 -8.51 -29.19
N LEU A 43 10.58 -9.61 -29.32
CA LEU A 43 9.43 -9.88 -28.43
C LEU A 43 9.87 -10.11 -26.99
N ALA A 44 10.93 -10.89 -26.76
CA ALA A 44 11.49 -11.16 -25.44
C ALA A 44 12.01 -9.88 -24.77
N GLY A 45 12.71 -9.02 -25.52
CA GLY A 45 13.18 -7.73 -25.00
C GLY A 45 12.05 -6.80 -24.61
N GLY A 46 10.98 -6.73 -25.41
CA GLY A 46 9.78 -6.00 -25.08
C GLY A 46 9.08 -6.55 -23.82
N ALA A 47 9.01 -7.88 -23.70
CA ALA A 47 8.43 -8.54 -22.53
C ALA A 47 9.27 -8.26 -21.26
N PHE A 48 10.61 -8.39 -21.31
CA PHE A 48 11.46 -8.08 -20.14
C PHE A 48 11.39 -6.61 -19.73
N ALA A 49 11.43 -5.69 -20.69
CA ALA A 49 11.28 -4.26 -20.42
C ALA A 49 9.91 -3.96 -19.80
N GLY A 50 8.84 -4.56 -20.34
CA GLY A 50 7.49 -4.39 -19.82
C GLY A 50 7.28 -5.05 -18.46
N LEU A 51 7.85 -6.23 -18.23
CA LEU A 51 7.84 -6.89 -16.92
C LEU A 51 8.57 -6.07 -15.85
N THR A 52 9.71 -5.46 -16.23
CA THR A 52 10.44 -4.58 -15.32
C THR A 52 9.55 -3.44 -14.82
N LEU A 53 8.90 -2.72 -15.73
CA LEU A 53 7.99 -1.63 -15.39
C LEU A 53 6.70 -2.13 -14.71
N GLY A 54 6.13 -3.22 -15.23
CA GLY A 54 4.88 -3.78 -14.72
C GLY A 54 5.01 -4.36 -13.30
N LEU A 55 6.06 -5.14 -13.02
CA LEU A 55 6.27 -5.72 -11.70
C LEU A 55 6.76 -4.71 -10.67
N MET A 56 7.60 -3.75 -11.08
CA MET A 56 8.09 -2.71 -10.18
C MET A 56 7.02 -1.64 -9.88
N GLY A 57 6.07 -1.44 -10.79
CA GLY A 57 4.92 -0.55 -10.57
C GLY A 57 3.83 -1.14 -9.66
N LEU A 58 3.88 -2.44 -9.35
CA LEU A 58 2.90 -3.07 -8.45
C LEU A 58 3.32 -2.83 -7.00
N ASP A 59 2.39 -2.26 -6.23
CA ASP A 59 2.53 -2.12 -4.78
C ASP A 59 2.32 -3.47 -4.09
N GLU A 60 3.21 -3.82 -3.17
CA GLU A 60 3.12 -5.07 -2.40
C GLU A 60 1.83 -5.14 -1.57
N LEU A 61 1.39 -4.01 -1.01
CA LEU A 61 0.15 -3.96 -0.24
C LEU A 61 -1.06 -4.26 -1.13
N HIS A 62 -1.12 -3.64 -2.31
CA HIS A 62 -2.17 -3.92 -3.29
C HIS A 62 -2.19 -5.39 -3.72
N LEU A 63 -1.01 -5.99 -3.96
CA LEU A 63 -0.89 -7.41 -4.27
C LEU A 63 -1.38 -8.31 -3.11
N ARG A 64 -1.10 -7.95 -1.86
CA ARG A 64 -1.60 -8.67 -0.68
C ARG A 64 -3.11 -8.59 -0.55
N VAL A 65 -3.69 -7.41 -0.78
CA VAL A 65 -5.14 -7.21 -0.78
C VAL A 65 -5.78 -8.06 -1.88
N LEU A 66 -5.29 -8.01 -3.12
CA LEU A 66 -5.78 -8.84 -4.22
C LEU A 66 -5.64 -10.34 -3.92
N ALA A 67 -4.52 -10.77 -3.33
CA ALA A 67 -4.29 -12.17 -2.98
C ALA A 67 -5.24 -12.69 -1.89
N THR A 68 -5.79 -11.80 -1.04
CA THR A 68 -6.65 -12.15 0.08
C THR A 68 -8.13 -11.95 -0.25
N SER A 69 -8.49 -10.77 -0.78
CA SER A 69 -9.86 -10.27 -0.86
C SER A 69 -10.45 -10.24 -2.27
N SER A 70 -9.67 -10.58 -3.32
CA SER A 70 -10.23 -10.58 -4.68
C SER A 70 -11.31 -11.66 -4.85
N GLU A 71 -12.45 -11.27 -5.41
CA GLU A 71 -13.54 -12.18 -5.79
C GLU A 71 -13.16 -13.04 -7.00
N ASN A 72 -12.29 -12.52 -7.87
CA ASN A 72 -11.80 -13.22 -9.03
C ASN A 72 -10.69 -14.21 -8.66
N SER A 73 -10.99 -15.50 -8.74
CA SER A 73 -10.03 -16.58 -8.42
C SER A 73 -8.74 -16.53 -9.26
N THR A 74 -8.82 -16.04 -10.49
CA THR A 74 -7.66 -15.89 -11.39
C THR A 74 -6.72 -14.79 -10.90
N ASP A 75 -7.27 -13.62 -10.54
CA ASP A 75 -6.48 -12.49 -10.06
C ASP A 75 -5.86 -12.80 -8.69
N LYS A 76 -6.59 -13.47 -7.83
CA LYS A 76 -6.08 -13.97 -6.54
C LYS A 76 -4.87 -14.89 -6.73
N ARG A 77 -4.95 -15.86 -7.64
CA ARG A 77 -3.86 -16.79 -7.95
C ARG A 77 -2.66 -16.07 -8.57
N ASN A 78 -2.92 -15.13 -9.48
CA ASN A 78 -1.88 -14.35 -10.13
C ASN A 78 -1.16 -13.44 -9.13
N ALA A 79 -1.90 -12.75 -8.26
CA ALA A 79 -1.34 -11.92 -7.19
C ALA A 79 -0.45 -12.74 -6.24
N GLN A 80 -0.87 -13.95 -5.86
CA GLN A 80 -0.05 -14.83 -5.03
C GLN A 80 1.26 -15.24 -5.70
N LYS A 81 1.25 -15.56 -7.01
CA LYS A 81 2.46 -15.94 -7.75
C LYS A 81 3.45 -14.77 -7.82
N VAL A 82 2.95 -13.57 -8.17
CA VAL A 82 3.78 -12.36 -8.25
C VAL A 82 4.32 -11.98 -6.88
N LEU A 83 3.49 -12.02 -5.84
CA LEU A 83 3.89 -11.75 -4.47
C LEU A 83 5.00 -12.70 -3.99
N ASN A 84 4.87 -14.00 -4.28
CA ASN A 84 5.90 -15.00 -3.94
C ASN A 84 7.21 -14.78 -4.69
N LEU A 85 7.16 -14.27 -5.94
CA LEU A 85 8.33 -13.89 -6.70
C LEU A 85 9.03 -12.68 -6.06
N LEU A 86 8.30 -11.61 -5.79
CA LEU A 86 8.83 -10.36 -5.23
C LEU A 86 9.38 -10.54 -3.80
N ARG A 87 8.78 -11.41 -3.00
CA ARG A 87 9.27 -11.75 -1.64
C ARG A 87 10.66 -12.38 -1.62
N ARG A 88 11.15 -12.94 -2.73
CA ARG A 88 12.54 -13.45 -2.80
C ARG A 88 13.58 -12.34 -2.85
N GLY A 89 13.15 -11.10 -3.11
CA GLY A 89 13.96 -9.90 -3.16
C GLY A 89 13.55 -9.06 -4.38
N ARG A 90 12.89 -7.94 -4.12
CA ARG A 90 12.39 -7.05 -5.19
C ARG A 90 13.53 -6.50 -6.03
N HIS A 91 14.61 -6.03 -5.40
CA HIS A 91 15.79 -5.55 -6.11
C HIS A 91 16.49 -6.67 -6.87
N TRP A 92 16.48 -7.92 -6.37
CA TRP A 92 17.04 -9.05 -7.09
C TRP A 92 16.26 -9.34 -8.38
N VAL A 93 14.92 -9.37 -8.32
CA VAL A 93 14.05 -9.50 -9.50
C VAL A 93 14.31 -8.37 -10.48
N LEU A 94 14.41 -7.12 -10.00
CA LEU A 94 14.70 -5.94 -10.81
C LEU A 94 16.01 -6.09 -11.57
N VAL A 95 17.10 -6.41 -10.87
CA VAL A 95 18.44 -6.56 -11.49
C VAL A 95 18.46 -7.68 -12.53
N VAL A 96 17.81 -8.81 -12.25
CA VAL A 96 17.72 -9.94 -13.20
C VAL A 96 16.95 -9.53 -14.46
N LEU A 97 15.83 -8.85 -14.33
CA LEU A 97 15.04 -8.40 -15.49
C LEU A 97 15.79 -7.36 -16.32
N LEU A 98 16.46 -6.40 -15.67
CA LEU A 98 17.29 -5.41 -16.36
C LEU A 98 18.45 -6.06 -17.09
N LEU A 99 19.18 -6.97 -16.44
CA LEU A 99 20.31 -7.68 -17.04
C LEU A 99 19.84 -8.55 -18.22
N SER A 100 18.73 -9.26 -18.07
CA SER A 100 18.12 -10.05 -19.14
C SER A 100 17.75 -9.17 -20.34
N ASN A 101 17.18 -8.00 -20.09
CA ASN A 101 16.83 -7.03 -21.14
C ASN A 101 18.09 -6.51 -21.86
N VAL A 102 19.17 -6.21 -21.14
CA VAL A 102 20.45 -5.80 -21.74
C VAL A 102 21.02 -6.92 -22.61
N ILE A 103 21.09 -8.16 -22.12
CA ILE A 103 21.60 -9.31 -22.88
C ILE A 103 20.84 -9.49 -24.21
N VAL A 104 19.51 -9.39 -24.15
CA VAL A 104 18.66 -9.49 -25.36
C VAL A 104 18.91 -8.33 -26.31
N ASN A 105 19.09 -7.11 -25.80
CA ASN A 105 19.35 -5.93 -26.61
C ASN A 105 20.69 -5.99 -27.33
N GLU A 106 21.74 -6.44 -26.65
CA GLU A 106 23.08 -6.58 -27.23
C GLU A 106 23.15 -7.76 -28.20
N SER A 107 22.33 -8.80 -28.00
CA SER A 107 22.27 -9.94 -28.90
C SER A 107 21.54 -9.65 -30.21
N LEU A 108 20.53 -8.79 -30.19
CA LEU A 108 19.66 -8.51 -31.33
C LEU A 108 20.44 -8.01 -32.58
N PRO A 109 21.33 -7.00 -32.50
CA PRO A 109 22.10 -6.53 -33.66
C PRO A 109 22.98 -7.62 -34.28
N ILE A 110 23.54 -8.52 -33.45
CA ILE A 110 24.43 -9.60 -33.93
C ILE A 110 23.65 -10.57 -34.82
N PHE A 111 22.47 -11.01 -34.37
CA PHE A 111 21.64 -11.93 -35.16
C PHE A 111 21.08 -11.27 -36.42
N LEU A 112 20.71 -9.99 -36.31
CA LEU A 112 20.14 -9.24 -37.42
C LEU A 112 21.20 -8.91 -38.50
N ASP A 113 22.43 -8.60 -38.08
CA ASP A 113 23.54 -8.36 -38.98
C ASP A 113 23.90 -9.63 -39.77
N ASN A 114 23.93 -10.78 -39.12
CA ASN A 114 24.13 -12.08 -39.77
C ASN A 114 23.00 -12.44 -40.77
N ALA A 115 21.74 -12.01 -40.47
CA ALA A 115 20.63 -12.24 -41.40
C ALA A 115 20.68 -11.33 -42.62
N LEU A 116 21.00 -10.04 -42.44
CA LEU A 116 20.86 -9.01 -43.47
C LEU A 116 22.17 -8.74 -44.24
N GLY A 117 23.31 -9.28 -43.80
CA GLY A 117 24.60 -9.14 -44.47
C GLY A 117 25.32 -7.82 -44.20
N GLY A 118 24.99 -7.16 -43.10
CA GLY A 118 25.65 -5.93 -42.69
C GLY A 118 25.21 -4.68 -43.47
N GLY A 119 25.85 -3.56 -43.14
CA GLY A 119 25.63 -2.30 -43.83
C GLY A 119 24.57 -1.41 -43.23
N ILE A 120 24.32 -0.27 -43.87
CA ILE A 120 23.40 0.76 -43.42
C ILE A 120 21.96 0.21 -43.29
N ALA A 121 21.55 -0.71 -44.14
CA ALA A 121 20.23 -1.32 -44.10
C ALA A 121 20.02 -2.16 -42.83
N ALA A 122 21.01 -2.93 -42.38
CA ALA A 122 20.95 -3.70 -41.14
C ALA A 122 20.81 -2.78 -39.93
N ILE A 123 21.53 -1.66 -39.88
CA ILE A 123 21.42 -0.67 -38.81
C ILE A 123 20.02 -0.03 -38.79
N ALA A 124 19.49 0.37 -39.94
CA ALA A 124 18.16 0.98 -40.04
C ALA A 124 17.06 0.00 -39.56
N ILE A 125 17.15 -1.28 -40.02
CA ILE A 125 16.17 -2.31 -39.62
C ILE A 125 16.31 -2.65 -38.13
N SER A 126 17.53 -2.74 -37.57
CA SER A 126 17.70 -3.01 -36.14
C SER A 126 17.13 -1.87 -35.26
N THR A 127 17.36 -0.62 -35.68
CA THR A 127 16.80 0.54 -34.99
C THR A 127 15.26 0.51 -35.00
N THR A 128 14.66 0.26 -36.18
CA THR A 128 13.19 0.14 -36.31
C THR A 128 12.65 -1.05 -35.52
N ALA A 129 13.37 -2.18 -35.46
CA ALA A 129 13.01 -3.35 -34.67
C ALA A 129 12.97 -3.03 -33.14
N ILE A 130 13.88 -2.16 -32.68
CA ILE A 130 13.86 -1.66 -31.29
C ILE A 130 12.61 -0.83 -31.01
N ASP A 131 12.20 0.01 -31.95
CA ASP A 131 10.98 0.83 -31.80
C ASP A 131 9.70 -0.03 -31.75
N ILE A 132 9.62 -1.08 -32.55
CA ILE A 132 8.49 -2.04 -32.54
C ILE A 132 8.32 -2.72 -31.16
N ARG A 133 9.37 -2.85 -30.37
CA ARG A 133 9.34 -3.42 -29.01
C ARG A 133 8.47 -2.64 -28.04
N VAL A 134 8.18 -1.38 -28.31
CA VAL A 134 7.29 -0.54 -27.48
C VAL A 134 5.90 -1.17 -27.37
N ILE A 135 5.41 -1.85 -28.41
CA ILE A 135 4.08 -2.48 -28.40
C ILE A 135 4.00 -3.63 -27.37
N PRO A 136 4.83 -4.69 -27.42
CA PRO A 136 4.81 -5.75 -26.40
C PRO A 136 5.17 -5.23 -25.01
N GLN A 137 5.99 -4.19 -24.89
CA GLN A 137 6.27 -3.53 -23.62
C GLN A 137 5.02 -2.86 -23.04
N ALA A 138 4.27 -2.09 -23.83
CA ALA A 138 3.05 -1.42 -23.38
C ALA A 138 1.97 -2.42 -22.94
N VAL A 139 1.81 -3.53 -23.68
CA VAL A 139 0.91 -4.63 -23.31
C VAL A 139 1.34 -5.24 -21.97
N SER A 140 2.63 -5.52 -21.79
CA SER A 140 3.15 -6.11 -20.55
C SER A 140 2.98 -5.16 -19.35
N VAL A 141 3.10 -3.85 -19.53
CA VAL A 141 2.83 -2.86 -18.47
C VAL A 141 1.35 -2.82 -18.11
N ARG A 142 0.45 -2.77 -19.11
CA ARG A 142 -0.99 -2.72 -18.87
C ARG A 142 -1.52 -3.95 -18.16
N TYR A 143 -1.04 -5.13 -18.53
CA TYR A 143 -1.45 -6.41 -17.96
C TYR A 143 -0.38 -6.99 -17.01
N GLY A 144 0.35 -6.13 -16.29
CA GLY A 144 1.52 -6.49 -15.49
C GLY A 144 1.30 -7.66 -14.53
N LEU A 145 0.13 -7.74 -13.89
CA LEU A 145 -0.23 -8.83 -12.99
C LEU A 145 -0.34 -10.18 -13.72
N GLN A 146 -1.06 -10.22 -14.85
CA GLN A 146 -1.29 -11.46 -15.60
C GLN A 146 -0.03 -11.93 -16.30
N VAL A 147 0.66 -11.01 -16.99
CA VAL A 147 1.92 -11.27 -17.68
C VAL A 147 3.01 -11.66 -16.67
N GLY A 148 3.09 -10.93 -15.55
CA GLY A 148 4.03 -11.22 -14.46
C GLY A 148 3.81 -12.60 -13.84
N ALA A 149 2.57 -12.98 -13.58
CA ALA A 149 2.22 -14.29 -13.04
C ALA A 149 2.52 -15.44 -14.03
N THR A 150 2.33 -15.21 -15.33
CA THR A 150 2.63 -16.20 -16.38
C THR A 150 4.13 -16.34 -16.58
N CYS A 151 4.87 -15.23 -16.57
CA CYS A 151 6.32 -15.22 -16.74
C CYS A 151 7.08 -15.52 -15.43
N ALA A 152 6.43 -15.60 -14.29
CA ALA A 152 7.08 -15.85 -13.00
C ALA A 152 8.02 -17.09 -13.00
N PRO A 153 7.65 -18.26 -13.57
CA PRO A 153 8.56 -19.40 -13.61
C PRO A 153 9.80 -19.12 -14.47
N LEU A 154 9.66 -18.40 -15.60
CA LEU A 154 10.78 -18.00 -16.45
C LEU A 154 11.71 -17.05 -15.69
N VAL A 155 11.15 -16.05 -15.01
CA VAL A 155 11.94 -15.10 -14.20
C VAL A 155 12.68 -15.85 -13.09
N LEU A 156 12.09 -16.85 -12.45
CA LEU A 156 12.75 -17.68 -11.45
C LEU A 156 13.95 -18.42 -12.02
N ILE A 157 13.83 -19.02 -13.22
CA ILE A 157 14.95 -19.70 -13.89
C ILE A 157 16.07 -18.69 -14.16
N MET A 158 15.73 -17.50 -14.67
CA MET A 158 16.71 -16.43 -14.92
C MET A 158 17.37 -15.94 -13.62
N MET A 159 16.63 -15.86 -12.52
CA MET A 159 17.20 -15.51 -11.21
C MET A 159 18.28 -16.50 -10.77
N PHE A 160 18.07 -17.80 -10.98
CA PHE A 160 19.08 -18.81 -10.66
C PHE A 160 20.27 -18.75 -11.62
N LEU A 161 20.01 -18.60 -12.92
CA LEU A 161 21.07 -18.57 -13.96
C LEU A 161 21.98 -17.34 -13.79
N LEU A 162 21.40 -16.17 -13.52
CA LEU A 162 22.11 -14.90 -13.37
C LEU A 162 22.50 -14.61 -11.91
N ALA A 163 22.21 -15.52 -10.97
CA ALA A 163 22.49 -15.33 -9.55
C ALA A 163 23.92 -14.87 -9.25
N PRO A 164 24.99 -15.45 -9.85
CA PRO A 164 26.36 -15.07 -9.50
C PRO A 164 26.68 -13.59 -9.78
N ILE A 165 26.00 -12.99 -10.75
CA ILE A 165 26.19 -11.57 -11.12
C ILE A 165 25.10 -10.70 -10.50
N ALA A 166 23.85 -11.09 -10.63
CA ALA A 166 22.70 -10.28 -10.22
C ALA A 166 22.53 -10.18 -8.69
N TYR A 167 22.88 -11.24 -7.94
CA TYR A 167 22.73 -11.26 -6.51
C TYR A 167 23.63 -10.25 -5.76
N PRO A 168 24.96 -10.17 -6.05
CA PRO A 168 25.81 -9.17 -5.42
C PRO A 168 25.36 -7.74 -5.75
N ILE A 169 24.93 -7.48 -7.00
CA ILE A 169 24.43 -6.16 -7.40
C ILE A 169 23.14 -5.83 -6.63
N ALA A 170 22.22 -6.78 -6.51
CA ALA A 170 21.00 -6.59 -5.73
C ALA A 170 21.29 -6.28 -4.25
N LYS A 171 22.30 -6.93 -3.65
CA LYS A 171 22.72 -6.66 -2.27
C LYS A 171 23.31 -5.27 -2.09
N VAL A 172 24.09 -4.79 -3.07
CA VAL A 172 24.56 -3.41 -3.09
C VAL A 172 23.38 -2.43 -3.17
N LEU A 173 22.40 -2.74 -4.02
CA LEU A 173 21.18 -1.94 -4.13
C LEU A 173 20.40 -1.90 -2.81
N ASP A 174 20.22 -3.05 -2.15
CA ASP A 174 19.56 -3.15 -0.84
C ASP A 174 20.30 -2.30 0.22
N TYR A 175 21.64 -2.23 0.14
CA TYR A 175 22.45 -1.45 1.08
C TYR A 175 22.37 0.07 0.81
N VAL A 176 22.36 0.49 -0.47
CA VAL A 176 22.36 1.92 -0.86
C VAL A 176 20.96 2.54 -0.78
N LEU A 177 19.93 1.84 -1.26
CA LEU A 177 18.54 2.34 -1.26
C LEU A 177 17.76 1.96 0.00
N GLY A 178 18.31 1.03 0.80
CA GLY A 178 17.60 0.43 1.92
C GLY A 178 16.75 -0.76 1.44
N ALA A 179 16.60 -1.76 2.31
CA ALA A 179 15.60 -2.79 2.09
C ALA A 179 14.22 -2.10 2.11
N GLU A 180 13.42 -2.26 1.04
CA GLU A 180 12.06 -1.73 1.01
C GLU A 180 11.28 -2.30 2.20
N GLY A 181 11.17 -1.49 3.25
CA GLY A 181 10.31 -1.79 4.39
C GLY A 181 8.86 -1.75 3.92
N HIS A 182 8.04 -2.57 4.52
CA HIS A 182 6.60 -2.53 4.29
C HIS A 182 6.10 -1.11 4.55
N HIS A 183 5.72 -0.38 3.51
CA HIS A 183 5.04 0.90 3.65
C HIS A 183 3.63 0.62 4.21
N LEU A 184 3.55 0.55 5.53
CA LEU A 184 2.27 0.67 6.21
C LEU A 184 1.84 2.12 6.09
N TYR A 185 0.68 2.36 5.55
CA TYR A 185 0.11 3.70 5.49
C TYR A 185 0.10 4.33 6.88
N LYS A 186 0.66 5.53 6.99
CA LYS A 186 0.49 6.34 8.19
C LYS A 186 -0.99 6.65 8.37
N LYS A 187 -1.42 6.85 9.61
CA LYS A 187 -2.80 7.14 9.94
C LYS A 187 -3.39 8.32 9.14
N ALA A 188 -2.56 9.33 8.83
CA ALA A 188 -2.94 10.46 7.99
C ALA A 188 -3.19 10.06 6.53
N GLU A 189 -2.34 9.17 5.99
CA GLU A 189 -2.49 8.64 4.63
C GLU A 189 -3.74 7.77 4.52
N LEU A 190 -4.04 6.97 5.56
CA LEU A 190 -5.27 6.16 5.62
C LEU A 190 -6.53 7.05 5.61
N LYS A 191 -6.53 8.19 6.31
CA LYS A 191 -7.62 9.16 6.25
C LYS A 191 -7.82 9.72 4.83
N SER A 192 -6.73 10.13 4.18
CA SER A 192 -6.79 10.60 2.80
C SER A 192 -7.28 9.52 1.85
N PHE A 193 -6.88 8.26 2.07
CA PHE A 193 -7.34 7.13 1.28
C PHE A 193 -8.85 6.90 1.41
N LEU A 194 -9.40 7.02 2.62
CA LEU A 194 -10.86 6.96 2.84
C LEU A 194 -11.60 8.08 2.10
N GLU A 195 -11.03 9.31 2.08
CA GLU A 195 -11.63 10.43 1.36
C GLU A 195 -11.65 10.20 -0.17
N PHE A 196 -10.61 9.57 -0.73
CA PHE A 196 -10.61 9.20 -2.15
C PHE A 196 -11.69 8.19 -2.52
N HIS A 197 -12.10 7.32 -1.58
CA HIS A 197 -13.17 6.35 -1.80
C HIS A 197 -14.57 6.97 -1.90
N ARG A 198 -14.70 8.26 -1.59
CA ARG A 198 -15.93 9.03 -1.86
C ARG A 198 -16.28 9.08 -3.35
N SER A 199 -15.28 9.04 -4.24
CA SER A 199 -15.44 9.18 -5.70
C SER A 199 -15.06 7.90 -6.47
N ALA A 200 -14.90 6.75 -5.79
CA ALA A 200 -14.57 5.47 -6.40
C ALA A 200 -15.78 4.84 -7.13
N GLU A 201 -15.55 3.74 -7.83
CA GLU A 201 -16.60 2.96 -8.50
C GLU A 201 -17.66 2.41 -7.52
N GLU A 202 -17.23 2.06 -6.29
CA GLU A 202 -18.10 1.75 -5.15
C GLU A 202 -17.88 2.82 -4.05
N PRO A 203 -18.62 3.93 -4.08
CA PRO A 203 -18.38 5.03 -3.18
C PRO A 203 -18.84 4.72 -1.76
N LEU A 204 -17.99 5.00 -0.78
CA LEU A 204 -18.39 5.05 0.63
C LEU A 204 -19.31 6.26 0.86
N ARG A 205 -20.34 6.08 1.68
CA ARG A 205 -21.23 7.17 2.08
C ARG A 205 -20.51 8.15 3.00
N ASP A 206 -20.96 9.39 2.99
CA ASP A 206 -20.38 10.46 3.83
C ASP A 206 -20.44 10.11 5.32
N GLU A 207 -21.51 9.45 5.75
CA GLU A 207 -21.70 8.99 7.13
C GLU A 207 -20.67 7.91 7.49
N GLU A 208 -20.41 6.95 6.58
CA GLU A 208 -19.43 5.88 6.79
C GLU A 208 -18.01 6.45 6.92
N ILE A 209 -17.65 7.39 6.04
CA ILE A 209 -16.35 8.09 6.11
C ILE A 209 -16.22 8.87 7.40
N SER A 210 -17.28 9.55 7.84
CA SER A 210 -17.31 10.31 9.08
C SER A 210 -17.11 9.41 10.31
N ILE A 211 -17.77 8.25 10.35
CA ILE A 211 -17.63 7.26 11.43
C ILE A 211 -16.21 6.70 11.45
N LEU A 212 -15.68 6.28 10.30
CA LEU A 212 -14.32 5.74 10.19
C LEU A 212 -13.26 6.76 10.62
N ASN A 213 -13.39 8.01 10.19
CA ASN A 213 -12.51 9.10 10.62
C ASN A 213 -12.63 9.36 12.13
N GLY A 214 -13.85 9.33 12.68
CA GLY A 214 -14.09 9.45 14.12
C GLY A 214 -13.38 8.37 14.92
N VAL A 215 -13.48 7.11 14.50
CA VAL A 215 -12.78 5.98 15.14
C VAL A 215 -11.26 6.14 15.07
N LEU A 216 -10.72 6.56 13.92
CA LEU A 216 -9.28 6.81 13.78
C LEU A 216 -8.81 7.95 14.70
N GLU A 217 -9.67 8.90 15.06
CA GLU A 217 -9.34 10.02 15.95
C GLU A 217 -9.44 9.70 17.43
N LEU A 218 -10.25 8.70 17.84
CA LEU A 218 -10.50 8.37 19.24
C LEU A 218 -9.23 8.20 20.07
N ASN A 219 -8.18 7.58 19.48
CA ASN A 219 -6.92 7.39 20.19
C ASN A 219 -6.12 8.69 20.39
N ALA A 220 -6.39 9.73 19.60
CA ALA A 220 -5.73 11.03 19.73
C ALA A 220 -6.54 12.03 20.57
N LYS A 221 -7.83 11.77 20.78
CA LYS A 221 -8.72 12.60 21.61
C LYS A 221 -8.63 12.19 23.07
N HIS A 222 -8.43 13.16 23.94
CA HIS A 222 -8.47 12.97 25.39
C HIS A 222 -9.89 13.21 25.93
N VAL A 223 -10.22 12.56 27.04
CA VAL A 223 -11.53 12.70 27.70
C VAL A 223 -11.84 14.16 28.02
N GLU A 224 -10.82 14.91 28.43
CA GLU A 224 -10.93 16.34 28.74
C GLU A 224 -11.58 17.17 27.62
N THR A 225 -11.36 16.79 26.35
CA THR A 225 -11.88 17.53 25.18
C THR A 225 -13.35 17.25 24.88
N ILE A 226 -13.91 16.16 25.43
CA ILE A 226 -15.28 15.72 25.15
C ILE A 226 -16.16 15.65 26.40
N MET A 227 -15.56 15.68 27.59
CA MET A 227 -16.32 15.63 28.86
C MET A 227 -17.13 16.91 29.07
N THR A 228 -18.24 16.78 29.81
CA THR A 228 -18.95 17.92 30.35
C THR A 228 -18.19 18.46 31.56
N PRO A 229 -17.77 19.74 31.57
CA PRO A 229 -17.11 20.32 32.75
C PRO A 229 -17.98 20.21 34.02
N LEU A 230 -17.36 19.96 35.16
CA LEU A 230 -18.06 19.74 36.43
C LEU A 230 -19.04 20.89 36.80
N ARG A 231 -18.67 22.12 36.44
CA ARG A 231 -19.53 23.30 36.64
C ARG A 231 -20.87 23.26 35.92
N ASP A 232 -20.94 22.47 34.81
CA ASP A 232 -22.12 22.35 33.96
C ASP A 232 -22.90 21.04 34.24
N VAL A 233 -22.39 20.21 35.17
CA VAL A 233 -23.03 18.97 35.61
C VAL A 233 -24.02 19.22 36.72
N VAL A 234 -25.21 18.64 36.60
CA VAL A 234 -26.21 18.65 37.69
C VAL A 234 -25.80 17.60 38.74
N ILE A 235 -25.37 18.07 39.90
CA ILE A 235 -24.94 17.24 41.03
C ILE A 235 -25.97 17.33 42.15
N LEU A 236 -26.06 16.32 43.01
CA LEU A 236 -26.93 16.28 44.20
C LEU A 236 -26.10 16.08 45.45
N SER A 237 -26.52 16.68 46.55
CA SER A 237 -25.98 16.34 47.88
C SER A 237 -26.63 15.06 48.41
N ALA A 238 -25.90 14.28 49.19
CA ALA A 238 -26.46 13.09 49.84
C ALA A 238 -27.64 13.44 50.81
N ASP A 239 -27.68 14.67 51.34
CA ASP A 239 -28.71 15.17 52.23
C ASP A 239 -29.88 15.87 51.52
N ASP A 240 -29.78 16.06 50.18
CA ASP A 240 -30.87 16.66 49.40
C ASP A 240 -32.12 15.82 49.53
N ILE A 241 -33.26 16.49 49.80
CA ILE A 241 -34.56 15.84 49.96
C ILE A 241 -35.21 15.70 48.60
N LEU A 242 -35.59 14.49 48.24
CA LEU A 242 -36.26 14.18 46.97
C LEU A 242 -37.79 14.37 47.11
N ASP A 243 -38.22 15.61 47.19
CA ASP A 243 -39.61 16.02 47.14
C ASP A 243 -40.12 16.17 45.68
N HIS A 244 -41.37 16.61 45.53
CA HIS A 244 -41.99 16.83 44.22
C HIS A 244 -41.26 17.89 43.38
N GLU A 245 -40.65 18.90 44.00
CA GLU A 245 -39.96 19.98 43.33
C GLU A 245 -38.60 19.50 42.83
N ALA A 246 -37.83 18.81 43.66
CA ALA A 246 -36.56 18.22 43.33
C ALA A 246 -36.67 17.20 42.17
N ILE A 247 -37.66 16.29 42.23
CA ILE A 247 -37.89 15.32 41.16
C ILE A 247 -38.31 16.03 39.86
N ARG A 248 -39.15 17.07 39.93
CA ARG A 248 -39.54 17.86 38.77
C ARG A 248 -38.30 18.53 38.11
N ALA A 249 -37.41 19.12 38.92
CA ALA A 249 -36.19 19.74 38.45
C ALA A 249 -35.25 18.71 37.79
N MET A 250 -35.10 17.53 38.38
CA MET A 250 -34.34 16.43 37.82
C MET A 250 -34.92 15.98 36.46
N LEU A 251 -36.21 15.82 36.33
CA LEU A 251 -36.87 15.44 35.07
C LEU A 251 -36.73 16.51 34.00
N GLN A 252 -36.84 17.79 34.37
CA GLN A 252 -36.66 18.92 33.44
C GLN A 252 -35.25 19.06 32.96
N SER A 253 -34.23 18.63 33.75
CA SER A 253 -32.84 18.65 33.33
C SER A 253 -32.54 17.73 32.15
N GLY A 254 -33.40 16.72 31.92
CA GLY A 254 -33.24 15.73 30.85
C GLY A 254 -32.16 14.68 31.12
N TYR A 255 -31.42 14.75 32.22
CA TYR A 255 -30.41 13.79 32.58
C TYR A 255 -30.98 12.54 33.23
N SER A 256 -30.34 11.39 32.97
CA SER A 256 -30.75 10.11 33.57
C SER A 256 -29.89 9.68 34.75
N ARG A 257 -28.74 10.31 34.94
CA ARG A 257 -27.73 9.97 35.96
C ARG A 257 -27.26 11.24 36.64
N PHE A 258 -27.27 11.22 37.96
CA PHE A 258 -26.90 12.36 38.81
C PHE A 258 -25.75 11.94 39.74
N PRO A 259 -24.56 12.54 39.63
CA PRO A 259 -23.49 12.35 40.61
C PRO A 259 -23.93 12.87 41.97
N VAL A 260 -23.65 12.10 43.03
CA VAL A 260 -24.01 12.44 44.43
C VAL A 260 -22.71 12.66 45.18
N HIS A 261 -22.61 13.80 45.84
CA HIS A 261 -21.48 14.16 46.70
C HIS A 261 -21.81 14.07 48.19
N GLU A 262 -20.72 13.97 49.01
CA GLU A 262 -20.87 14.06 50.45
C GLU A 262 -21.45 15.42 50.88
N PRO A 263 -22.22 15.47 52.00
CA PRO A 263 -22.64 16.74 52.58
C PRO A 263 -21.43 17.63 52.84
N ASP A 264 -21.55 18.92 52.56
CA ASP A 264 -20.53 19.95 52.72
C ASP A 264 -19.21 19.78 51.93
N LYS A 265 -19.14 18.74 51.06
CA LYS A 265 -17.94 18.48 50.21
C LYS A 265 -18.34 18.29 48.76
N PRO A 266 -18.53 19.35 47.97
CA PRO A 266 -19.04 19.27 46.60
C PRO A 266 -18.09 18.59 45.60
N THR A 267 -16.86 18.29 45.99
CA THR A 267 -15.87 17.58 45.18
C THR A 267 -15.66 16.12 45.56
N SER A 268 -16.28 15.67 46.68
CA SER A 268 -16.21 14.27 47.17
C SER A 268 -17.45 13.50 46.75
N PHE A 269 -17.36 12.79 45.65
CA PHE A 269 -18.46 12.00 45.10
C PHE A 269 -18.52 10.61 45.72
N ILE A 270 -19.72 10.20 46.19
CA ILE A 270 -19.98 8.90 46.82
C ILE A 270 -20.64 7.89 45.86
N GLY A 271 -21.21 8.38 44.79
CA GLY A 271 -21.86 7.49 43.82
C GLY A 271 -22.74 8.21 42.81
N LEU A 272 -23.56 7.46 42.12
CA LEU A 272 -24.42 7.91 41.04
C LEU A 272 -25.85 7.50 41.30
N LEU A 273 -26.77 8.47 41.38
CA LEU A 273 -28.21 8.23 41.44
C LEU A 273 -28.76 8.11 40.03
N LEU A 274 -29.43 6.99 39.71
CA LEU A 274 -30.14 6.81 38.44
C LEU A 274 -31.63 7.18 38.62
N ILE A 275 -32.12 8.04 37.74
CA ILE A 275 -33.54 8.47 37.75
C ILE A 275 -34.51 7.28 37.68
N LYS A 276 -34.15 6.20 36.99
CA LYS A 276 -34.96 4.97 36.88
C LYS A 276 -35.24 4.30 38.24
N LYS A 277 -34.37 4.53 39.26
CA LYS A 277 -34.60 3.99 40.61
C LYS A 277 -35.70 4.74 41.36
N LEU A 278 -36.06 5.92 40.87
CA LEU A 278 -37.13 6.74 41.43
C LEU A 278 -38.51 6.45 40.83
N LEU A 279 -38.61 5.53 39.85
CA LEU A 279 -39.89 5.23 39.17
C LEU A 279 -41.00 4.73 40.09
N THR A 280 -40.64 4.04 41.15
CA THR A 280 -41.58 3.52 42.15
C THR A 280 -41.59 4.33 43.44
N TYR A 281 -40.85 5.43 43.47
CA TYR A 281 -40.76 6.30 44.66
C TYR A 281 -41.88 7.32 44.68
N ASP A 282 -42.48 7.46 45.86
CA ASP A 282 -43.49 8.51 46.12
C ASP A 282 -42.79 9.75 46.71
N ALA A 283 -42.77 10.84 45.96
CA ALA A 283 -42.15 12.11 46.35
C ALA A 283 -42.79 12.74 47.61
N GLY A 284 -44.00 12.32 47.98
CA GLY A 284 -44.63 12.73 49.22
C GLY A 284 -43.93 12.24 50.48
N GLN A 285 -43.03 11.23 50.35
CA GLN A 285 -42.27 10.71 51.50
C GLN A 285 -41.08 11.61 51.88
N ALA A 286 -40.61 12.49 50.96
CA ALA A 286 -39.56 13.46 51.18
C ALA A 286 -38.27 12.83 51.79
N LEU A 287 -37.79 11.71 51.18
CA LEU A 287 -36.59 11.00 51.64
C LEU A 287 -35.33 11.66 51.12
N PRO A 288 -34.20 11.63 51.88
CA PRO A 288 -32.93 12.12 51.41
C PRO A 288 -32.31 11.19 50.33
N VAL A 289 -31.46 11.74 49.46
CA VAL A 289 -30.76 11.00 48.40
C VAL A 289 -29.97 9.81 48.95
N SER A 290 -29.40 9.94 50.15
CA SER A 290 -28.66 8.87 50.85
C SER A 290 -29.50 7.62 51.15
N SER A 291 -30.84 7.71 51.16
CA SER A 291 -31.74 6.56 51.35
C SER A 291 -31.83 5.65 50.13
N PHE A 292 -31.34 6.07 48.97
CA PHE A 292 -31.44 5.31 47.74
C PHE A 292 -30.14 4.56 47.44
N PRO A 293 -30.21 3.38 46.83
CA PRO A 293 -29.01 2.63 46.43
C PRO A 293 -28.27 3.38 45.30
N LEU A 294 -27.09 3.90 45.61
CA LEU A 294 -26.22 4.56 44.61
C LEU A 294 -25.49 3.52 43.78
N SER A 295 -25.27 3.84 42.51
CA SER A 295 -24.42 3.05 41.64
C SER A 295 -22.96 3.54 41.73
N ILE A 296 -22.01 2.66 41.44
CA ILE A 296 -20.60 3.01 41.45
C ILE A 296 -20.36 4.12 40.40
N LEU A 297 -19.61 5.14 40.79
CA LEU A 297 -19.13 6.20 39.91
C LEU A 297 -17.66 5.90 39.60
N PRO A 298 -17.33 5.41 38.39
CA PRO A 298 -15.95 5.15 38.02
C PRO A 298 -15.18 6.46 37.88
N GLU A 299 -13.95 6.50 38.39
CA GLU A 299 -13.07 7.65 38.31
C GLU A 299 -12.01 7.44 37.22
N ALA A 300 -11.74 8.47 36.43
CA ALA A 300 -10.72 8.44 35.42
C ALA A 300 -10.01 9.79 35.32
N HIS A 301 -8.71 9.76 35.02
CA HIS A 301 -7.95 11.00 34.82
C HIS A 301 -8.37 11.67 33.50
N PRO A 302 -8.53 13.01 33.44
CA PRO A 302 -8.96 13.71 32.23
C PRO A 302 -8.05 13.51 31.01
N SER A 303 -6.76 13.24 31.24
CA SER A 303 -5.75 13.05 30.18
C SER A 303 -5.76 11.66 29.53
N ILE A 304 -6.61 10.71 29.99
CA ILE A 304 -6.72 9.43 29.31
C ILE A 304 -7.33 9.62 27.92
N ASN A 305 -6.91 8.78 26.95
CA ASN A 305 -7.51 8.83 25.64
C ASN A 305 -8.90 8.18 25.63
N CYS A 306 -9.71 8.53 24.63
CA CYS A 306 -11.09 8.05 24.55
C CYS A 306 -11.19 6.52 24.40
N PHE A 307 -10.19 5.83 23.82
CA PHE A 307 -10.17 4.37 23.78
C PHE A 307 -9.97 3.76 25.17
N GLN A 308 -9.02 4.28 25.95
CA GLN A 308 -8.82 3.82 27.32
C GLN A 308 -10.05 4.03 28.19
N ALA A 309 -10.72 5.17 28.01
CA ALA A 309 -11.97 5.44 28.70
C ALA A 309 -13.08 4.46 28.28
N LEU A 310 -13.18 4.15 26.99
CA LEU A 310 -14.14 3.18 26.47
C LEU A 310 -13.91 1.78 27.05
N ASP A 311 -12.67 1.30 27.03
CA ASP A 311 -12.29 0.01 27.59
C ASP A 311 -12.62 -0.07 29.08
N TYR A 312 -12.30 1.00 29.83
CA TYR A 312 -12.56 1.08 31.27
C TYR A 312 -14.05 1.11 31.60
N LEU A 313 -14.89 1.77 30.79
CA LEU A 313 -16.33 1.84 30.98
C LEU A 313 -17.06 0.57 30.52
N TRP A 314 -16.42 -0.25 29.72
CA TRP A 314 -17.00 -1.49 29.17
C TRP A 314 -16.66 -2.73 30.01
N ALA A 315 -15.58 -2.68 30.79
CA ALA A 315 -15.17 -3.72 31.71
C ALA A 315 -16.04 -3.73 32.99
#